data_cbe44c01c3980ced0102fda4bca72d21
#
_entry.id   cbe44c01c3980ced0102fda4bca72d21
#
_cell.length_a   1.000
_cell.length_b   1.000
_cell.length_c   1.000
_cell.angle_alpha   90.00
_cell.angle_beta   90.00
_cell.angle_gamma   90.00
#
_symmetry.space_group_name_H-M   'P 1'
#
loop_
_entity.id
_entity.type
_entity.pdbx_description
1 polymer ?
#
loop_
_entity_poly.entity_id
_entity_poly.type
_entity_poly.pdbx_seq_one_letter_code
_entity_poly.pdbx_strand_id
1 'polypeptide(L)'
;MTCGRWRPGLWGFAPLLRRLGMDLGFQNLVVVGCVGLYVAALLIDPRDIRMGGALSLLSPSVRALFLFGASGAVPVFQYGRWWTVLSAAWLHGGLLHIAFNMMWVRQLAPATAEAYGPARMVIIYTVSSITGFFLSSLAGYYLGALPIPFLRGAYFTVGASAPIFGLLGALVFYGRRGGSSLLGRQAVGYAVILFIFGLIVPGIDNYAHAGGFAGGYVSARFLDPLRPERGDHLLLALGCVALTAISILLSVVLGVPVLENQ
;
A
#
# COMPACT_ATOMS: atom_id res chain seq x y z
N MET A 1 16.70 -0.67 -29.35
CA MET A 1 15.35 -0.64 -29.96
C MET A 1 14.35 -0.47 -28.84
N THR A 2 13.87 0.74 -28.61
CA THR A 2 12.83 1.03 -27.65
C THR A 2 11.51 0.56 -28.25
N CYS A 3 11.06 -0.60 -27.80
CA CYS A 3 9.78 -1.16 -28.18
C CYS A 3 8.68 -0.19 -27.74
N GLY A 4 7.91 0.36 -28.70
CA GLY A 4 6.93 1.43 -28.52
C GLY A 4 5.70 1.06 -27.69
N ARG A 5 5.89 0.59 -26.45
CA ARG A 5 4.82 0.23 -25.52
C ARG A 5 4.04 1.44 -24.97
N TRP A 6 4.54 2.63 -25.20
CA TRP A 6 3.90 3.86 -24.72
C TRP A 6 3.63 4.82 -25.86
N ARG A 7 2.51 4.68 -26.52
CA ARG A 7 1.89 5.71 -27.35
C ARG A 7 0.42 5.84 -26.99
N PRO A 8 0.06 6.39 -25.83
CA PRO A 8 -1.21 7.06 -25.76
C PRO A 8 -1.07 8.30 -26.64
N GLY A 9 -1.96 8.47 -27.62
CA GLY A 9 -2.15 9.73 -28.31
C GLY A 9 -2.71 10.76 -27.35
N LEU A 10 -1.93 11.21 -26.38
CA LEU A 10 -2.29 12.17 -25.35
C LEU A 10 -2.02 13.57 -25.89
N TRP A 11 -2.72 14.00 -26.96
CA TRP A 11 -2.89 15.41 -27.36
C TRP A 11 -1.69 16.32 -27.09
N GLY A 12 -0.44 15.89 -27.36
CA GLY A 12 0.77 16.68 -27.13
C GLY A 12 1.35 16.66 -25.70
N PHE A 13 0.70 16.06 -24.70
CA PHE A 13 1.20 16.00 -23.32
C PHE A 13 2.23 14.88 -23.06
N ALA A 14 2.48 14.00 -24.04
CA ALA A 14 3.46 12.91 -23.91
C ALA A 14 4.87 13.36 -23.46
N PRO A 15 5.44 14.49 -23.93
CA PRO A 15 6.75 14.97 -23.46
C PRO A 15 6.74 15.42 -21.99
N LEU A 16 5.65 16.02 -21.52
CA LEU A 16 5.49 16.47 -20.12
C LEU A 16 5.40 15.25 -19.19
N LEU A 17 4.61 14.24 -19.58
CA LEU A 17 4.45 13.00 -18.82
C LEU A 17 5.75 12.19 -18.76
N ARG A 18 6.60 12.22 -19.80
CA ARG A 18 7.91 11.59 -19.76
C ARG A 18 8.87 12.19 -18.74
N ARG A 19 8.70 13.47 -18.37
CA ARG A 19 9.47 14.13 -17.30
C ARG A 19 9.14 13.61 -15.91
N LEU A 20 7.95 13.00 -15.74
CA LEU A 20 7.51 12.41 -14.47
C LEU A 20 8.09 11.01 -14.21
N GLY A 21 8.87 10.46 -15.15
CA GLY A 21 9.45 9.12 -15.04
C GLY A 21 8.53 8.00 -15.57
N MET A 22 8.99 6.75 -15.44
CA MET A 22 8.31 5.57 -15.98
C MET A 22 6.97 5.29 -15.26
N ASP A 23 6.80 5.75 -14.03
CA ASP A 23 5.64 5.56 -13.16
C ASP A 23 4.73 6.79 -13.06
N LEU A 24 4.91 7.79 -13.94
CA LEU A 24 4.20 9.09 -13.93
C LEU A 24 4.32 9.84 -12.60
N GLY A 25 5.42 9.64 -11.86
CA GLY A 25 5.67 10.28 -10.58
C GLY A 25 4.92 9.66 -9.40
N PHE A 26 4.23 8.55 -9.59
CA PHE A 26 3.46 7.90 -8.52
C PHE A 26 4.35 7.46 -7.35
N GLN A 27 5.55 6.93 -7.62
CA GLN A 27 6.54 6.63 -6.57
C GLN A 27 6.82 7.85 -5.69
N ASN A 28 7.07 9.01 -6.30
CA ASN A 28 7.34 10.24 -5.57
C ASN A 28 6.10 10.71 -4.79
N LEU A 29 4.90 10.60 -5.39
CA LEU A 29 3.64 10.88 -4.70
C LEU A 29 3.49 10.04 -3.44
N VAL A 30 3.73 8.72 -3.52
CA VAL A 30 3.66 7.82 -2.37
C VAL A 30 4.69 8.19 -1.32
N VAL A 31 5.95 8.42 -1.71
CA VAL A 31 7.02 8.78 -0.76
C VAL A 31 6.71 10.09 -0.05
N VAL A 32 6.37 11.14 -0.79
CA VAL A 32 6.05 12.47 -0.22
C VAL A 32 4.79 12.41 0.64
N GLY A 33 3.75 11.72 0.17
CA GLY A 33 2.49 11.56 0.91
C GLY A 33 2.68 10.78 2.21
N CYS A 34 3.40 9.66 2.17
CA CYS A 34 3.69 8.87 3.38
C CYS A 34 4.55 9.65 4.38
N VAL A 35 5.61 10.34 3.91
CA VAL A 35 6.47 11.15 4.79
C VAL A 35 5.67 12.32 5.36
N GLY A 36 4.88 13.02 4.54
CA GLY A 36 4.04 14.14 5.00
C GLY A 36 3.03 13.71 6.06
N LEU A 37 2.30 12.61 5.84
CA LEU A 37 1.34 12.07 6.80
C LEU A 37 2.02 11.54 8.07
N TYR A 38 3.21 10.95 7.94
CA TYR A 38 3.99 10.49 9.09
C TYR A 38 4.41 11.67 9.97
N VAL A 39 4.96 12.73 9.37
CA VAL A 39 5.32 13.95 10.10
C VAL A 39 4.08 14.60 10.71
N ALA A 40 2.98 14.71 9.96
CA ALA A 40 1.73 15.25 10.48
C ALA A 40 1.21 14.44 11.70
N ALA A 41 1.29 13.11 11.64
CA ALA A 41 0.89 12.25 12.75
C ALA A 41 1.75 12.44 14.01
N LEU A 42 3.05 12.68 13.85
CA LEU A 42 3.94 13.02 14.98
C LEU A 42 3.63 14.42 15.57
N LEU A 43 3.26 15.39 14.74
CA LEU A 43 3.00 16.76 15.17
C LEU A 43 1.64 16.95 15.85
N ILE A 44 0.64 16.12 15.50
CA ILE A 44 -0.70 16.21 16.10
C ILE A 44 -0.70 15.79 17.57
N ASP A 45 0.10 14.79 17.91
CA ASP A 45 0.14 14.24 19.26
C ASP A 45 1.58 13.97 19.73
N PRO A 46 2.37 15.04 19.94
CA PRO A 46 3.80 14.90 20.21
C PRO A 46 4.11 14.33 21.59
N ARG A 47 3.14 14.36 22.54
CA ARG A 47 3.33 13.85 23.89
C ARG A 47 3.28 12.32 23.96
N ASP A 48 2.55 11.71 23.06
CA ASP A 48 2.35 10.26 22.99
C ASP A 48 3.22 9.58 21.92
N ILE A 49 4.29 10.25 21.48
CA ILE A 49 5.28 9.64 20.58
C ILE A 49 6.03 8.55 21.35
N ARG A 50 5.98 7.33 20.84
CA ARG A 50 6.68 6.19 21.44
C ARG A 50 8.11 6.08 20.91
N MET A 51 9.05 5.85 21.84
CA MET A 51 10.49 5.77 21.57
C MET A 51 11.07 4.38 21.90
N GLY A 52 10.21 3.36 22.02
CA GLY A 52 10.62 2.02 22.45
C GLY A 52 11.02 1.10 21.29
N GLY A 53 12.22 0.52 21.36
CA GLY A 53 12.71 -0.48 20.41
C GLY A 53 12.88 0.01 18.96
N ALA A 54 13.56 -0.78 18.12
CA ALA A 54 13.88 -0.37 16.74
C ALA A 54 12.62 -0.10 15.89
N LEU A 55 11.59 -0.95 15.97
CA LEU A 55 10.37 -0.80 15.18
C LEU A 55 9.40 0.25 15.74
N SER A 56 9.55 0.63 17.01
CA SER A 56 8.72 1.64 17.66
C SER A 56 9.46 2.98 17.85
N LEU A 57 10.61 3.16 17.19
CA LEU A 57 11.35 4.41 17.20
C LEU A 57 10.54 5.49 16.46
N LEU A 58 10.26 6.62 17.13
CA LEU A 58 9.42 7.71 16.64
C LEU A 58 8.06 7.21 16.14
N SER A 59 7.40 6.34 16.91
CA SER A 59 6.09 5.82 16.56
C SER A 59 5.00 6.83 16.89
N PRO A 60 4.18 7.29 15.92
CA PRO A 60 3.04 8.14 16.20
C PRO A 60 2.05 7.46 17.15
N SER A 61 1.26 8.25 17.89
CA SER A 61 0.21 7.73 18.75
C SER A 61 -0.87 6.97 17.95
N VAL A 62 -1.52 5.99 18.59
CA VAL A 62 -2.65 5.28 17.98
C VAL A 62 -3.78 6.26 17.62
N ARG A 63 -3.97 7.29 18.44
CA ARG A 63 -4.95 8.37 18.23
C ARG A 63 -4.68 9.12 16.93
N ALA A 64 -3.43 9.54 16.68
CA ALA A 64 -3.03 10.22 15.46
C ALA A 64 -3.18 9.31 14.22
N LEU A 65 -2.79 8.03 14.33
CA LEU A 65 -2.95 7.07 13.25
C LEU A 65 -4.43 6.79 12.94
N PHE A 66 -5.28 6.68 13.98
CA PHE A 66 -6.73 6.53 13.80
C PHE A 66 -7.33 7.74 13.09
N LEU A 67 -6.92 8.96 13.48
CA LEU A 67 -7.39 10.19 12.85
C LEU A 67 -7.14 10.19 11.35
N PHE A 68 -5.93 9.82 10.91
CA PHE A 68 -5.57 9.80 9.49
C PHE A 68 -6.05 8.56 8.72
N GLY A 69 -6.68 7.58 9.38
CA GLY A 69 -7.32 6.44 8.73
C GLY A 69 -6.53 5.15 8.79
N ALA A 70 -5.95 4.82 9.96
CA ALA A 70 -5.50 3.47 10.24
C ALA A 70 -6.65 2.48 10.08
N SER A 71 -6.37 1.29 9.51
CA SER A 71 -7.32 0.20 9.29
C SER A 71 -7.20 -0.88 10.38
N GLY A 72 -7.88 -2.00 10.20
CA GLY A 72 -7.92 -3.12 11.13
C GLY A 72 -9.32 -3.40 11.66
N ALA A 73 -9.44 -4.38 12.54
CA ALA A 73 -10.77 -4.79 13.05
C ALA A 73 -11.51 -3.65 13.76
N VAL A 74 -10.82 -2.86 14.55
CA VAL A 74 -11.45 -1.77 15.34
C VAL A 74 -11.96 -0.65 14.41
N PRO A 75 -11.15 -0.01 13.55
CA PRO A 75 -11.65 1.03 12.67
C PRO A 75 -12.77 0.54 11.74
N VAL A 76 -12.62 -0.65 11.15
CA VAL A 76 -13.54 -1.15 10.11
C VAL A 76 -14.85 -1.64 10.73
N PHE A 77 -14.81 -2.51 11.76
CA PHE A 77 -16.01 -3.20 12.26
C PHE A 77 -16.63 -2.55 13.49
N GLN A 78 -15.86 -1.87 14.34
CA GLN A 78 -16.43 -1.18 15.52
C GLN A 78 -16.86 0.25 15.21
N TYR A 79 -16.07 0.96 14.37
CA TYR A 79 -16.35 2.35 13.99
C TYR A 79 -16.96 2.52 12.61
N GLY A 80 -17.15 1.43 11.83
CA GLY A 80 -17.74 1.47 10.49
C GLY A 80 -16.89 2.21 9.43
N ARG A 81 -15.60 2.43 9.70
CA ARG A 81 -14.67 3.21 8.85
C ARG A 81 -14.05 2.34 7.76
N TRP A 82 -14.87 1.65 6.99
CA TRP A 82 -14.44 0.69 5.95
C TRP A 82 -13.55 1.31 4.86
N TRP A 83 -13.65 2.61 4.59
CA TRP A 83 -12.79 3.32 3.64
C TRP A 83 -11.30 3.34 4.04
N THR A 84 -10.98 3.05 5.32
CA THR A 84 -9.60 3.05 5.83
C THR A 84 -8.71 2.00 5.18
N VAL A 85 -9.26 1.02 4.48
CA VAL A 85 -8.49 0.08 3.65
C VAL A 85 -7.72 0.77 2.51
N LEU A 86 -8.07 2.02 2.16
CA LEU A 86 -7.37 2.85 1.19
C LEU A 86 -6.31 3.75 1.87
N SER A 87 -6.67 4.38 2.99
CA SER A 87 -5.79 5.35 3.67
C SER A 87 -4.66 4.68 4.45
N ALA A 88 -4.87 3.50 5.03
CA ALA A 88 -3.89 2.82 5.88
C ALA A 88 -2.54 2.55 5.19
N ALA A 89 -2.53 2.36 3.86
CA ALA A 89 -1.31 2.18 3.07
C ALA A 89 -0.38 3.42 3.04
N TRP A 90 -0.90 4.57 3.45
CA TRP A 90 -0.16 5.84 3.44
C TRP A 90 0.37 6.22 4.83
N LEU A 91 0.00 5.48 5.86
CA LEU A 91 0.39 5.70 7.24
C LEU A 91 1.49 4.74 7.69
N HIS A 92 2.29 5.16 8.67
CA HIS A 92 3.40 4.35 9.16
C HIS A 92 3.55 4.44 10.68
N GLY A 93 3.80 3.29 11.30
CA GLY A 93 3.87 3.13 12.75
C GLY A 93 5.24 3.38 13.38
N GLY A 94 6.24 3.88 12.62
CA GLY A 94 7.58 4.18 13.16
C GLY A 94 8.60 4.50 12.07
N LEU A 95 9.77 5.04 12.47
CA LEU A 95 10.80 5.53 11.55
C LEU A 95 11.36 4.42 10.65
N LEU A 96 11.73 3.27 11.21
CA LEU A 96 12.23 2.16 10.39
C LEU A 96 11.13 1.57 9.52
N HIS A 97 9.89 1.56 10.00
CA HIS A 97 8.76 1.07 9.21
C HIS A 97 8.57 1.90 7.93
N ILE A 98 8.56 3.24 8.02
CA ILE A 98 8.47 4.08 6.83
C ILE A 98 9.71 3.98 5.96
N ALA A 99 10.91 3.95 6.54
CA ALA A 99 12.15 3.87 5.77
C ALA A 99 12.22 2.59 4.91
N PHE A 100 11.92 1.43 5.49
CA PHE A 100 11.88 0.17 4.74
C PHE A 100 10.79 0.15 3.68
N ASN A 101 9.58 0.63 3.99
CA ASN A 101 8.51 0.68 3.00
C ASN A 101 8.87 1.60 1.83
N MET A 102 9.41 2.78 2.08
CA MET A 102 9.78 3.71 1.01
C MET A 102 10.94 3.17 0.16
N MET A 103 11.87 2.43 0.74
CA MET A 103 12.91 1.72 -0.01
C MET A 103 12.28 0.70 -1.00
N TRP A 104 11.33 -0.11 -0.54
CA TRP A 104 10.66 -1.08 -1.39
C TRP A 104 9.75 -0.43 -2.45
N VAL A 105 9.03 0.63 -2.11
CA VAL A 105 8.24 1.38 -3.09
C VAL A 105 9.13 1.92 -4.21
N ARG A 106 10.28 2.50 -3.85
CA ARG A 106 11.25 3.03 -4.84
C ARG A 106 11.82 1.97 -5.77
N GLN A 107 11.92 0.73 -5.32
CA GLN A 107 12.43 -0.38 -6.12
C GLN A 107 11.33 -1.03 -6.96
N LEU A 108 10.16 -1.29 -6.39
CA LEU A 108 9.13 -2.11 -7.03
C LEU A 108 8.15 -1.32 -7.88
N ALA A 109 7.83 -0.07 -7.53
CA ALA A 109 6.88 0.72 -8.32
C ALA A 109 7.39 0.97 -9.75
N PRO A 110 8.63 1.43 -9.99
CA PRO A 110 9.15 1.58 -11.34
C PRO A 110 9.23 0.26 -12.12
N ALA A 111 9.69 -0.83 -11.46
CA ALA A 111 9.77 -2.16 -12.09
C ALA A 111 8.38 -2.67 -12.52
N THR A 112 7.35 -2.43 -11.70
CA THR A 112 5.98 -2.81 -12.03
C THR A 112 5.40 -1.90 -13.12
N ALA A 113 5.70 -0.60 -13.09
CA ALA A 113 5.29 0.34 -14.14
C ALA A 113 5.93 0.00 -15.50
N GLU A 114 7.18 -0.47 -15.51
CA GLU A 114 7.82 -0.96 -16.72
C GLU A 114 7.14 -2.22 -17.27
N ALA A 115 6.73 -3.15 -16.40
CA ALA A 115 6.09 -4.39 -16.79
C ALA A 115 4.64 -4.21 -17.25
N TYR A 116 3.86 -3.36 -16.59
CA TYR A 116 2.40 -3.23 -16.77
C TYR A 116 1.98 -1.91 -17.42
N GLY A 117 2.78 -0.87 -17.33
CA GLY A 117 2.40 0.52 -17.53
C GLY A 117 2.05 1.23 -16.21
N PRO A 118 2.24 2.56 -16.15
CA PRO A 118 2.10 3.33 -14.92
C PRO A 118 0.68 3.32 -14.34
N ALA A 119 -0.35 3.45 -15.17
CA ALA A 119 -1.73 3.48 -14.68
C ALA A 119 -2.14 2.13 -14.09
N ARG A 120 -1.78 1.03 -14.76
CA ARG A 120 -2.05 -0.32 -14.25
C ARG A 120 -1.27 -0.61 -12.95
N MET A 121 -0.06 -0.11 -12.81
CA MET A 121 0.70 -0.21 -11.56
C MET A 121 -0.04 0.50 -10.40
N VAL A 122 -0.59 1.71 -10.62
CA VAL A 122 -1.39 2.43 -9.61
C VAL A 122 -2.65 1.62 -9.22
N ILE A 123 -3.35 1.04 -10.21
CA ILE A 123 -4.52 0.20 -9.96
C ILE A 123 -4.12 -1.03 -9.11
N ILE A 124 -3.04 -1.72 -9.49
CA ILE A 124 -2.52 -2.88 -8.74
C ILE A 124 -2.19 -2.49 -7.30
N TYR A 125 -1.46 -1.38 -7.11
CA TYR A 125 -1.12 -0.86 -5.80
C TYR A 125 -2.36 -0.62 -4.92
N THR A 126 -3.38 0.04 -5.48
CA THR A 126 -4.61 0.38 -4.76
C THR A 126 -5.47 -0.85 -4.45
N VAL A 127 -5.67 -1.75 -5.43
CA VAL A 127 -6.41 -3.01 -5.21
C VAL A 127 -5.73 -3.84 -4.14
N SER A 128 -4.40 -3.90 -4.14
CA SER A 128 -3.63 -4.63 -3.14
C SER A 128 -3.72 -4.02 -1.74
N SER A 129 -3.81 -2.69 -1.63
CA SER A 129 -4.14 -2.02 -0.36
C SER A 129 -5.50 -2.48 0.16
N ILE A 130 -6.53 -2.41 -0.68
CA ILE A 130 -7.90 -2.80 -0.32
C ILE A 130 -7.95 -4.26 0.14
N THR A 131 -7.44 -5.18 -0.67
CA THR A 131 -7.51 -6.62 -0.36
C THR A 131 -6.66 -7.00 0.86
N GLY A 132 -5.49 -6.36 1.02
CA GLY A 132 -4.61 -6.58 2.15
C GLY A 132 -5.23 -6.13 3.46
N PHE A 133 -5.64 -4.88 3.55
CA PHE A 133 -6.22 -4.35 4.78
C PHE A 133 -7.63 -4.90 5.08
N PHE A 134 -8.40 -5.26 4.07
CA PHE A 134 -9.67 -5.94 4.28
C PHE A 134 -9.46 -7.34 4.87
N LEU A 135 -8.52 -8.14 4.32
CA LEU A 135 -8.20 -9.46 4.89
C LEU A 135 -7.66 -9.34 6.32
N SER A 136 -6.78 -8.37 6.57
CA SER A 136 -6.27 -8.10 7.92
C SER A 136 -7.40 -7.71 8.89
N SER A 137 -8.30 -6.84 8.48
CA SER A 137 -9.45 -6.44 9.30
C SER A 137 -10.37 -7.60 9.62
N LEU A 138 -10.65 -8.48 8.64
CA LEU A 138 -11.41 -9.72 8.86
C LEU A 138 -10.69 -10.64 9.85
N ALA A 139 -9.39 -10.86 9.64
CA ALA A 139 -8.58 -11.69 10.54
C ALA A 139 -8.56 -11.10 11.96
N GLY A 140 -8.43 -9.77 12.10
CA GLY A 140 -8.52 -9.09 13.40
C GLY A 140 -9.86 -9.27 14.09
N TYR A 141 -10.95 -9.24 13.33
CA TYR A 141 -12.30 -9.41 13.86
C TYR A 141 -12.57 -10.85 14.34
N TYR A 142 -12.20 -11.86 13.52
CA TYR A 142 -12.50 -13.26 13.84
C TYR A 142 -11.39 -13.97 14.64
N LEU A 143 -10.13 -13.58 14.46
CA LEU A 143 -8.97 -14.27 14.99
C LEU A 143 -8.18 -13.44 16.02
N GLY A 144 -8.58 -12.19 16.26
CA GLY A 144 -7.84 -11.26 17.14
C GLY A 144 -7.67 -11.76 18.58
N ALA A 145 -8.62 -12.57 19.09
CA ALA A 145 -8.59 -13.14 20.43
C ALA A 145 -7.83 -14.47 20.55
N LEU A 146 -7.30 -15.02 19.45
CA LEU A 146 -6.56 -16.29 19.50
C LEU A 146 -5.35 -16.20 20.43
N PRO A 147 -5.02 -17.28 21.18
CA PRO A 147 -3.88 -17.28 22.10
C PRO A 147 -2.52 -17.31 21.35
N ILE A 148 -2.51 -17.60 20.06
CA ILE A 148 -1.31 -17.75 19.23
C ILE A 148 -1.01 -16.41 18.52
N PRO A 149 0.02 -15.66 18.93
CA PRO A 149 0.23 -14.28 18.46
C PRO A 149 0.35 -14.13 16.94
N PHE A 150 1.07 -15.03 16.26
CA PHE A 150 1.29 -14.95 14.81
C PHE A 150 0.05 -15.31 13.96
N LEU A 151 -1.00 -15.89 14.57
CA LEU A 151 -2.30 -16.14 13.95
C LEU A 151 -3.33 -15.05 14.26
N ARG A 152 -3.00 -14.09 15.11
CA ARG A 152 -3.90 -12.98 15.38
C ARG A 152 -3.93 -12.03 14.18
N GLY A 153 -5.11 -11.61 13.77
CA GLY A 153 -5.26 -10.48 12.88
C GLY A 153 -5.11 -9.16 13.64
N ALA A 154 -4.95 -8.07 12.91
CA ALA A 154 -4.67 -6.77 13.48
C ALA A 154 -5.94 -6.05 13.96
N TYR A 155 -5.92 -5.54 15.20
CA TYR A 155 -6.92 -4.58 15.66
C TYR A 155 -6.72 -3.20 15.03
N PHE A 156 -5.46 -2.78 14.89
CA PHE A 156 -5.01 -1.59 14.16
C PHE A 156 -3.84 -1.95 13.28
N THR A 157 -3.85 -1.49 12.03
CA THR A 157 -2.81 -1.76 11.05
C THR A 157 -2.60 -0.59 10.10
N VAL A 158 -1.34 -0.35 9.71
CA VAL A 158 -0.90 0.70 8.80
C VAL A 158 0.34 0.25 8.04
N GLY A 159 0.60 0.83 6.88
CA GLY A 159 1.87 0.66 6.16
C GLY A 159 1.70 0.38 4.68
N ALA A 160 2.63 0.84 3.86
CA ALA A 160 2.66 0.57 2.43
C ALA A 160 3.02 -0.90 2.09
N SER A 161 3.22 -1.75 3.10
CA SER A 161 3.67 -3.13 2.88
C SER A 161 2.62 -4.01 2.18
N ALA A 162 1.32 -3.83 2.45
CA ALA A 162 0.27 -4.55 1.74
C ALA A 162 0.32 -4.30 0.22
N PRO A 163 0.31 -3.06 -0.29
CA PRO A 163 0.49 -2.82 -1.72
C PRO A 163 1.89 -3.21 -2.23
N ILE A 164 2.97 -3.12 -1.45
CA ILE A 164 4.30 -3.64 -1.81
C ILE A 164 4.23 -5.14 -2.12
N PHE A 165 3.60 -5.92 -1.26
CA PHE A 165 3.35 -7.35 -1.53
C PHE A 165 2.48 -7.56 -2.78
N GLY A 166 1.55 -6.65 -3.04
CA GLY A 166 0.76 -6.67 -4.27
C GLY A 166 1.59 -6.44 -5.53
N LEU A 167 2.53 -5.50 -5.50
CA LEU A 167 3.47 -5.31 -6.61
C LEU A 167 4.33 -6.56 -6.82
N LEU A 168 4.79 -7.23 -5.74
CA LEU A 168 5.49 -8.52 -5.84
C LEU A 168 4.59 -9.59 -6.46
N GLY A 169 3.32 -9.70 -6.05
CA GLY A 169 2.34 -10.62 -6.64
C GLY A 169 2.15 -10.40 -8.14
N ALA A 170 2.06 -9.13 -8.55
CA ALA A 170 1.95 -8.76 -9.96
C ALA A 170 3.21 -9.15 -10.77
N LEU A 171 4.40 -8.89 -10.22
CA LEU A 171 5.66 -9.27 -10.88
C LEU A 171 5.84 -10.78 -10.97
N VAL A 172 5.36 -11.55 -9.98
CA VAL A 172 5.30 -13.02 -10.06
C VAL A 172 4.38 -13.46 -11.20
N PHE A 173 3.19 -12.86 -11.34
CA PHE A 173 2.29 -13.15 -12.45
C PHE A 173 2.93 -12.79 -13.80
N TYR A 174 3.59 -11.63 -13.91
CA TYR A 174 4.31 -11.20 -15.10
C TYR A 174 5.34 -12.23 -15.57
N GLY A 175 6.16 -12.74 -14.64
CA GLY A 175 7.15 -13.78 -14.94
C GLY A 175 6.54 -15.09 -15.44
N ARG A 176 5.36 -15.47 -14.92
CA ARG A 176 4.61 -16.66 -15.34
C ARG A 176 3.86 -16.48 -16.67
N ARG A 177 3.47 -15.26 -16.99
CA ARG A 177 2.68 -14.94 -18.19
C ARG A 177 3.50 -14.82 -19.47
N GLY A 178 4.83 -14.97 -19.41
CA GLY A 178 5.73 -14.85 -20.56
C GLY A 178 6.52 -13.54 -20.59
N GLY A 179 6.55 -12.79 -19.48
CA GLY A 179 7.47 -11.68 -19.24
C GLY A 179 8.85 -12.17 -18.80
N SER A 180 9.57 -11.35 -18.01
CA SER A 180 10.87 -11.73 -17.48
C SER A 180 10.76 -12.78 -16.37
N SER A 181 11.19 -14.01 -16.67
CA SER A 181 11.23 -15.11 -15.69
C SER A 181 12.20 -14.82 -14.53
N LEU A 182 13.26 -14.05 -14.78
CA LEU A 182 14.22 -13.61 -13.77
C LEU A 182 13.54 -12.69 -12.76
N LEU A 183 12.83 -11.66 -13.26
CA LEU A 183 12.08 -10.71 -12.42
C LEU A 183 11.00 -11.42 -11.59
N GLY A 184 10.29 -12.39 -12.20
CA GLY A 184 9.30 -13.20 -11.49
C GLY A 184 9.91 -14.03 -10.35
N ARG A 185 11.06 -14.67 -10.57
CA ARG A 185 11.77 -15.44 -9.52
C ARG A 185 12.30 -14.55 -8.40
N GLN A 186 12.84 -13.38 -8.73
CA GLN A 186 13.28 -12.39 -7.73
C GLN A 186 12.09 -11.93 -6.87
N ALA A 187 10.95 -11.65 -7.50
CA ALA A 187 9.73 -11.24 -6.78
C ALA A 187 9.23 -12.33 -5.83
N VAL A 188 9.29 -13.62 -6.21
CA VAL A 188 8.99 -14.74 -5.30
C VAL A 188 9.97 -14.74 -4.12
N GLY A 189 11.27 -14.63 -4.38
CA GLY A 189 12.30 -14.61 -3.33
C GLY A 189 12.06 -13.49 -2.31
N TYR A 190 11.80 -12.28 -2.79
CA TYR A 190 11.49 -11.14 -1.91
C TYR A 190 10.20 -11.34 -1.13
N ALA A 191 9.14 -11.83 -1.77
CA ALA A 191 7.87 -12.10 -1.09
C ALA A 191 8.05 -13.12 0.05
N VAL A 192 8.78 -14.22 -0.20
CA VAL A 192 9.05 -15.25 0.80
C VAL A 192 9.86 -14.71 1.96
N ILE A 193 10.98 -14.00 1.67
CA ILE A 193 11.86 -13.44 2.72
C ILE A 193 11.10 -12.43 3.58
N LEU A 194 10.35 -11.50 2.96
CA LEU A 194 9.59 -10.49 3.70
C LEU A 194 8.43 -11.10 4.49
N PHE A 195 7.79 -12.15 3.97
CA PHE A 195 6.73 -12.86 4.69
C PHE A 195 7.27 -13.60 5.91
N ILE A 196 8.41 -14.31 5.76
CA ILE A 196 9.10 -14.97 6.89
C ILE A 196 9.55 -13.93 7.92
N PHE A 197 10.10 -12.79 7.48
CA PHE A 197 10.45 -11.68 8.36
C PHE A 197 9.24 -11.22 9.18
N GLY A 198 8.07 -11.12 8.57
CA GLY A 198 6.82 -10.78 9.25
C GLY A 198 6.32 -11.82 10.24
N LEU A 199 6.70 -13.12 10.10
CA LEU A 199 6.39 -14.14 11.10
C LEU A 199 7.32 -14.07 12.32
N ILE A 200 8.55 -13.61 12.12
CA ILE A 200 9.57 -13.55 13.17
C ILE A 200 9.48 -12.25 13.97
N VAL A 201 9.18 -11.14 13.30
CA VAL A 201 9.17 -9.81 13.91
C VAL A 201 7.76 -9.45 14.39
N PRO A 202 7.55 -9.26 15.71
CA PRO A 202 6.26 -8.90 16.26
C PRO A 202 5.73 -7.56 15.70
N GLY A 203 4.42 -7.48 15.51
CA GLY A 203 3.75 -6.25 15.06
C GLY A 203 3.70 -6.08 13.54
N ILE A 204 4.22 -7.06 12.79
CA ILE A 204 4.06 -7.10 11.32
C ILE A 204 2.78 -7.86 10.97
N ASP A 205 1.99 -7.29 10.06
CA ASP A 205 0.69 -7.78 9.67
C ASP A 205 0.77 -8.68 8.44
N ASN A 206 0.97 -9.98 8.66
CA ASN A 206 1.07 -10.95 7.58
C ASN A 206 -0.26 -11.24 6.85
N TYR A 207 -1.41 -10.95 7.46
CA TYR A 207 -2.68 -11.01 6.74
C TYR A 207 -2.78 -9.90 5.69
N ALA A 208 -2.33 -8.70 6.04
CA ALA A 208 -2.23 -7.60 5.07
C ALA A 208 -1.25 -7.95 3.93
N HIS A 209 -0.11 -8.59 4.24
CA HIS A 209 0.84 -9.07 3.24
C HIS A 209 0.24 -10.13 2.32
N ALA A 210 -0.39 -11.16 2.88
CA ALA A 210 -1.02 -12.23 2.10
C ALA A 210 -2.16 -11.71 1.22
N GLY A 211 -3.04 -10.89 1.78
CA GLY A 211 -4.15 -10.26 1.05
C GLY A 211 -3.66 -9.31 -0.04
N GLY A 212 -2.62 -8.52 0.25
CA GLY A 212 -1.97 -7.63 -0.73
C GLY A 212 -1.36 -8.42 -1.89
N PHE A 213 -0.57 -9.45 -1.59
CA PHE A 213 0.03 -10.32 -2.62
C PHE A 213 -1.04 -10.97 -3.51
N ALA A 214 -2.08 -11.56 -2.90
CA ALA A 214 -3.18 -12.18 -3.62
C ALA A 214 -3.93 -11.17 -4.51
N GLY A 215 -4.26 -9.99 -3.96
CA GLY A 215 -4.92 -8.92 -4.70
C GLY A 215 -4.08 -8.43 -5.89
N GLY A 216 -2.78 -8.24 -5.70
CA GLY A 216 -1.87 -7.87 -6.78
C GLY A 216 -1.72 -8.94 -7.86
N TYR A 217 -1.59 -10.21 -7.47
CA TYR A 217 -1.52 -11.33 -8.40
C TYR A 217 -2.81 -11.49 -9.23
N VAL A 218 -3.96 -11.38 -8.56
CA VAL A 218 -5.28 -11.50 -9.23
C VAL A 218 -5.56 -10.30 -10.13
N SER A 219 -5.33 -9.06 -9.67
CA SER A 219 -5.52 -7.86 -10.50
C SER A 219 -4.61 -7.88 -11.72
N ALA A 220 -3.36 -8.35 -11.58
CA ALA A 220 -2.40 -8.52 -12.66
C ALA A 220 -2.90 -9.46 -13.78
N ARG A 221 -3.72 -10.46 -13.44
CA ARG A 221 -4.33 -11.36 -14.42
C ARG A 221 -5.32 -10.63 -15.32
N PHE A 222 -6.08 -9.68 -14.79
CA PHE A 222 -7.07 -8.91 -15.55
C PHE A 222 -6.43 -7.73 -16.30
N LEU A 223 -5.31 -7.23 -15.82
CA LEU A 223 -4.56 -6.11 -16.39
C LEU A 223 -3.43 -6.55 -17.34
N ASP A 224 -3.62 -7.61 -18.10
CA ASP A 224 -2.65 -8.32 -18.96
C ASP A 224 -1.41 -7.48 -19.35
N PRO A 225 -0.21 -7.79 -18.82
CA PRO A 225 1.01 -7.00 -19.05
C PRO A 225 1.49 -7.04 -20.50
N LEU A 226 1.06 -8.03 -21.27
CA LEU A 226 1.48 -8.20 -22.67
C LEU A 226 0.65 -7.35 -23.64
N ARG A 227 -0.42 -6.72 -23.17
CA ARG A 227 -1.25 -5.81 -23.98
C ARG A 227 -0.84 -4.35 -23.73
N PRO A 228 -0.98 -3.46 -24.72
CA PRO A 228 -0.75 -2.04 -24.53
C PRO A 228 -1.65 -1.46 -23.44
N GLU A 229 -1.14 -0.50 -22.68
CA GLU A 229 -1.94 0.25 -21.71
C GLU A 229 -2.98 1.11 -22.43
N ARG A 230 -4.20 1.17 -21.89
CA ARG A 230 -5.33 1.88 -22.50
C ARG A 230 -5.62 3.17 -21.71
N GLY A 231 -6.33 4.12 -22.37
CA GLY A 231 -6.71 5.38 -21.73
C GLY A 231 -7.67 5.23 -20.54
N ASP A 232 -8.54 4.20 -20.55
CA ASP A 232 -9.41 3.89 -19.43
C ASP A 232 -8.66 3.47 -18.17
N HIS A 233 -7.49 2.81 -18.31
CA HIS A 233 -6.63 2.53 -17.15
C HIS A 233 -6.14 3.81 -16.47
N LEU A 234 -5.85 4.87 -17.24
CA LEU A 234 -5.45 6.16 -16.66
C LEU A 234 -6.59 6.79 -15.85
N LEU A 235 -7.82 6.77 -16.37
CA LEU A 235 -8.99 7.27 -15.66
C LEU A 235 -9.24 6.49 -14.37
N LEU A 236 -9.10 5.16 -14.40
CA LEU A 236 -9.22 4.31 -13.21
C LEU A 236 -8.10 4.61 -12.20
N ALA A 237 -6.86 4.80 -12.65
CA ALA A 237 -5.75 5.15 -11.78
C ALA A 237 -5.95 6.51 -11.08
N LEU A 238 -6.42 7.51 -11.82
CA LEU A 238 -6.78 8.82 -11.25
C LEU A 238 -7.92 8.68 -10.23
N GLY A 239 -8.93 7.86 -10.54
CA GLY A 239 -9.99 7.49 -9.60
C GLY A 239 -9.47 6.84 -8.33
N CYS A 240 -8.52 5.90 -8.43
CA CYS A 240 -7.86 5.27 -7.30
C CYS A 240 -7.15 6.29 -6.39
N VAL A 241 -6.38 7.22 -6.98
CA VAL A 241 -5.69 8.28 -6.23
C VAL A 241 -6.70 9.23 -5.57
N ALA A 242 -7.74 9.64 -6.29
CA ALA A 242 -8.80 10.51 -5.76
C ALA A 242 -9.55 9.85 -4.59
N LEU A 243 -9.95 8.58 -4.74
CA LEU A 243 -10.62 7.82 -3.67
C LEU A 243 -9.72 7.67 -2.44
N THR A 244 -8.42 7.47 -2.63
CA THR A 244 -7.46 7.43 -1.52
C THR A 244 -7.38 8.77 -0.80
N ALA A 245 -7.28 9.88 -1.53
CA ALA A 245 -7.27 11.23 -0.93
C ALA A 245 -8.57 11.52 -0.18
N ILE A 246 -9.73 11.17 -0.77
CA ILE A 246 -11.04 11.28 -0.12
C ILE A 246 -11.09 10.42 1.16
N SER A 247 -10.56 9.21 1.12
CA SER A 247 -10.49 8.31 2.30
C SER A 247 -9.71 8.94 3.45
N ILE A 248 -8.56 9.57 3.18
CA ILE A 248 -7.76 10.25 4.19
C ILE A 248 -8.53 11.46 4.75
N LEU A 249 -9.09 12.31 3.89
CA LEU A 249 -9.89 13.48 4.30
C LEU A 249 -11.10 13.07 5.14
N LEU A 250 -11.85 12.07 4.69
CA LEU A 250 -13.01 11.54 5.40
C LEU A 250 -12.59 10.97 6.77
N SER A 251 -11.43 10.34 6.84
CA SER A 251 -10.88 9.83 8.10
C SER A 251 -10.62 10.94 9.10
N VAL A 252 -10.07 12.07 8.66
CA VAL A 252 -9.83 13.23 9.52
C VAL A 252 -11.16 13.85 9.96
N VAL A 253 -12.06 14.14 9.01
CA VAL A 253 -13.33 14.83 9.31
C VAL A 253 -14.19 14.02 10.30
N LEU A 254 -14.31 12.71 10.10
CA LEU A 254 -15.11 11.83 10.96
C LEU A 254 -14.34 11.30 12.17
N GLY A 255 -13.02 11.46 12.21
CA GLY A 255 -12.17 11.03 13.32
C GLY A 255 -12.13 12.03 14.45
N VAL A 256 -12.18 13.34 14.17
CA VAL A 256 -12.14 14.39 15.20
C VAL A 256 -13.26 14.24 16.23
N PRO A 257 -14.56 14.13 15.86
CA PRO A 257 -15.63 13.97 16.86
C PRO A 257 -15.51 12.70 17.70
N VAL A 258 -14.98 11.62 17.15
CA VAL A 258 -14.78 10.36 17.89
C VAL A 258 -13.72 10.52 18.97
N LEU A 259 -12.67 11.30 18.68
CA LEU A 259 -11.55 11.52 19.62
C LEU A 259 -11.86 12.57 20.69
N GLU A 260 -12.77 13.50 20.42
CA GLU A 260 -13.22 14.52 21.39
C GLU A 260 -14.18 13.93 22.45
N ASN A 261 -14.86 12.84 22.13
CA ASN A 261 -15.83 12.18 23.02
C ASN A 261 -15.24 11.02 23.84
N GLN A 262 -13.91 10.81 23.79
CA GLN A 262 -13.16 9.84 24.61
C GLN A 262 -12.33 10.55 25.68
#